data_9a887ee41c620fb3430e8a11b3d37c2c
#
_entry.id   9a887ee41c620fb3430e8a11b3d37c2c
#
_cell.length_a   1.000
_cell.length_b   1.000
_cell.length_c   1.000
_cell.angle_alpha   90.00
_cell.angle_beta   90.00
_cell.angle_gamma   90.00
#
_symmetry.space_group_name_H-M   'P 1'
#
loop_
_entity.id
_entity.type
_entity.pdbx_description
1 polymer ?
#
loop_
_entity_poly.entity_id
_entity_poly.type
_entity_poly.pdbx_seq_one_letter_code
_entity_poly.pdbx_strand_id
1 'polypeptide(L)' 'MRDVEKTILKSLDEDIKILKRANFKTDEIKDHIRNFRDFSNDNTEEYKEEIDKLMEGLK' A
#
# COMPACT_ATOMS: atom_id res chain seq x y z
N MET A 1 8.21 -10.35 -8.55
CA MET A 1 6.89 -9.86 -8.11
C MET A 1 5.82 -10.29 -9.09
N ARG A 2 4.68 -10.77 -8.62
CA ARG A 2 3.59 -11.21 -9.48
C ARG A 2 2.85 -10.01 -10.08
N ASP A 3 2.18 -10.22 -11.23
CA ASP A 3 1.45 -9.15 -11.91
C ASP A 3 0.32 -8.57 -11.05
N VAL A 4 -0.39 -9.42 -10.28
CA VAL A 4 -1.43 -8.95 -9.38
C VAL A 4 -0.87 -8.02 -8.31
N GLU A 5 0.32 -8.31 -7.82
CA GLU A 5 1.00 -7.48 -6.84
C GLU A 5 1.38 -6.11 -7.41
N LYS A 6 1.89 -6.09 -8.63
CA LYS A 6 2.22 -4.84 -9.33
C LYS A 6 0.98 -3.96 -9.51
N THR A 7 -0.14 -4.58 -9.89
CA THR A 7 -1.41 -3.88 -10.07
C THR A 7 -1.88 -3.26 -8.75
N ILE A 8 -1.81 -4.03 -7.66
CA ILE A 8 -2.21 -3.55 -6.34
C ILE A 8 -1.33 -2.38 -5.90
N LEU A 9 -0.02 -2.49 -6.07
CA LEU A 9 0.90 -1.41 -5.69
C LEU A 9 0.59 -0.11 -6.43
N LYS A 10 0.30 -0.21 -7.71
CA LYS A 10 -0.08 0.95 -8.51
C LYS A 10 -1.38 1.58 -8.00
N SER A 11 -2.37 0.75 -7.69
CA SER A 11 -3.66 1.21 -7.15
C SER A 11 -3.47 1.87 -5.78
N LEU A 12 -2.62 1.30 -4.93
CA LEU A 12 -2.35 1.88 -3.61
C LEU A 12 -1.67 3.23 -3.70
N ASP A 13 -0.76 3.40 -4.66
CA ASP A 13 -0.12 4.70 -4.88
C ASP A 13 -1.14 5.78 -5.23
N GLU A 14 -2.10 5.45 -6.08
CA GLU A 14 -3.20 6.35 -6.43
C GLU A 14 -4.14 6.59 -5.24
N ASP A 15 -4.44 5.55 -4.49
CA ASP A 15 -5.30 5.64 -3.31
C ASP A 15 -4.73 6.59 -2.27
N ILE A 16 -3.42 6.56 -2.07
CA ILE A 16 -2.74 7.46 -1.13
C ILE A 16 -3.01 8.92 -1.53
N LYS A 17 -2.90 9.23 -2.81
CA LYS A 17 -3.15 10.60 -3.30
C LYS A 17 -4.60 11.02 -3.05
N ILE A 18 -5.54 10.13 -3.31
CA ILE A 18 -6.97 10.39 -3.10
C ILE A 18 -7.27 10.60 -1.61
N LEU A 19 -6.74 9.73 -0.76
CA LEU A 19 -6.97 9.79 0.68
C LEU A 19 -6.37 11.06 1.29
N LYS A 20 -5.20 11.49 0.82
CA LYS A 20 -4.59 12.74 1.26
C LYS A 20 -5.45 13.94 0.88
N ARG A 21 -6.00 13.96 -0.33
CA ARG A 21 -6.90 15.03 -0.78
C ARG A 21 -8.18 15.09 0.04
N ALA A 22 -8.65 13.94 0.50
CA ALA A 22 -9.85 13.83 1.33
C ALA A 22 -9.57 14.12 2.81
N ASN A 23 -8.35 14.52 3.16
CA ASN A 23 -7.91 14.87 4.51
C ASN A 23 -7.94 13.70 5.50
N PHE A 24 -7.74 12.47 5.01
CA PHE A 24 -7.56 11.32 5.90
C PHE A 24 -6.25 11.46 6.66
N LYS A 25 -6.27 11.02 7.90
CA LYS A 25 -5.08 11.03 8.75
C LYS A 25 -4.06 10.01 8.27
N THR A 26 -2.78 10.29 8.51
CA THR A 26 -1.69 9.39 8.12
C THR A 26 -1.92 7.97 8.63
N ASP A 27 -2.36 7.82 9.88
CA ASP A 27 -2.61 6.51 10.47
C ASP A 27 -3.70 5.74 9.73
N GLU A 28 -4.75 6.43 9.31
CA GLU A 28 -5.84 5.82 8.55
C GLU A 28 -5.35 5.35 7.19
N ILE A 29 -4.51 6.15 6.53
CA ILE A 29 -3.94 5.78 5.23
C ILE A 29 -3.02 4.57 5.38
N LYS A 30 -2.18 4.54 6.42
CA LYS A 30 -1.31 3.41 6.70
C LYS A 30 -2.08 2.13 6.95
N ASP A 31 -3.18 2.20 7.69
CA ASP A 31 -4.03 1.04 7.95
C ASP A 31 -4.63 0.48 6.67
N HIS A 32 -5.06 1.37 5.76
CA HIS A 32 -5.58 0.97 4.46
C HIS A 32 -4.52 0.20 3.66
N ILE A 33 -3.30 0.72 3.62
CA ILE A 33 -2.19 0.08 2.90
C ILE A 33 -1.81 -1.25 3.55
N ARG A 34 -1.74 -1.28 4.87
CA ARG A 34 -1.35 -2.48 5.62
C ARG A 34 -2.26 -3.66 5.32
N ASN A 35 -3.56 -3.41 5.10
CA ASN A 35 -4.52 -4.46 4.78
C ASN A 35 -4.16 -5.22 3.51
N PHE A 36 -3.39 -4.62 2.61
CA PHE A 36 -2.99 -5.26 1.37
C PHE A 36 -1.63 -5.95 1.44
N ARG A 37 -0.91 -5.80 2.55
CA ARG A 37 0.43 -6.38 2.69
C ARG A 37 0.38 -7.90 2.69
N ASP A 38 -0.60 -8.47 3.35
CA ASP A 38 -0.74 -9.92 3.54
C ASP A 38 -2.07 -10.43 2.99
N PHE A 39 -2.47 -9.94 1.81
CA PHE A 39 -3.76 -10.34 1.21
C PHE A 39 -3.76 -11.80 0.75
N SER A 40 -2.60 -12.42 0.61
CA SER A 40 -2.45 -13.81 0.16
C SER A 40 -1.20 -14.41 0.80
N ASN A 41 -1.22 -15.72 1.01
CA ASN A 41 -0.06 -16.45 1.52
C ASN A 41 1.08 -16.51 0.49
N ASP A 42 0.77 -16.22 -0.77
CA ASP A 42 1.75 -16.29 -1.87
C ASP A 42 2.43 -14.94 -2.14
N ASN A 43 2.23 -13.95 -1.28
CA ASN A 43 2.86 -12.64 -1.45
C ASN A 43 4.38 -12.75 -1.42
N THR A 44 5.04 -12.12 -2.40
CA THR A 44 6.50 -12.10 -2.47
C THR A 44 7.06 -11.12 -1.44
N GLU A 45 8.30 -11.36 -1.02
CA GLU A 45 8.99 -10.45 -0.11
C GLU A 45 9.20 -9.07 -0.75
N GLU A 46 9.47 -9.04 -2.05
CA GLU A 46 9.61 -7.80 -2.81
C GLU A 46 8.35 -6.94 -2.71
N TYR A 47 7.17 -7.55 -2.84
CA TYR A 47 5.90 -6.86 -2.70
C TYR A 47 5.73 -6.29 -1.29
N LYS A 48 6.04 -7.09 -0.27
CA LYS A 48 5.92 -6.64 1.12
C LYS A 48 6.85 -5.47 1.41
N GLU A 49 8.07 -5.49 0.88
CA GLU A 49 9.02 -4.39 1.02
C GLU A 49 8.50 -3.11 0.37
N GLU A 50 7.88 -3.22 -0.81
CA GLU A 50 7.29 -2.06 -1.50
C GLU A 50 6.14 -1.47 -0.70
N ILE A 51 5.31 -2.31 -0.08
CA ILE A 51 4.24 -1.85 0.81
C ILE A 51 4.84 -1.08 2.00
N ASP A 52 5.88 -1.63 2.60
CA ASP A 52 6.55 -0.97 3.73
C ASP A 52 7.13 0.39 3.34
N LYS A 53 7.70 0.50 2.15
CA LYS A 53 8.19 1.78 1.61
C LYS A 53 7.08 2.80 1.43
N LEU A 54 5.92 2.38 0.95
CA LEU A 54 4.77 3.26 0.82
C LEU A 54 4.34 3.81 2.19
N MET A 55 4.31 2.95 3.20
CA MET A 55 3.98 3.38 4.56
C MET A 55 5.02 4.34 5.14
N GLU A 56 6.30 4.09 4.90
CA GLU A 56 7.38 4.96 5.36
C GLU A 56 7.30 6.35 4.74
N GLY A 57 6.83 6.45 3.52
CA GLY A 57 6.64 7.73 2.85
C GLY A 57 5.52 8.58 3.44
N LEU A 58 4.67 7.99 4.29
CA LEU A 58 3.55 8.65 4.95
C LEU A 58 3.98 9.12 6.34
N LYS A 59 4.51 10.32 6.43
CA LYS A 59 4.94 10.90 7.71
C LYS A 59 4.07 12.08 8.11
#